data_ff7ed61592156499c5e9a1c4f67557be
#
_entry.id   ff7ed61592156499c5e9a1c4f67557be
#
_cell.length_a   1.000
_cell.length_b   1.000
_cell.length_c   1.000
_cell.angle_alpha   90.00
_cell.angle_beta   90.00
_cell.angle_gamma   90.00
#
_symmetry.space_group_name_H-M   'P 1'
#
loop_
_entity.id
_entity.type
_entity.pdbx_description
1 polymer ?
#
loop_
_entity_poly.entity_id
_entity_poly.type
_entity_poly.pdbx_seq_one_letter_code
_entity_poly.pdbx_strand_id
1 'polypeptide(L)'
;MSSLNRDTVLVLNKNWQAINISTPADALSMMYANTATGLDIRGKDDMVPLTWKEWINLSCSDQDSFVKTIQGKVKIPKIIILCRYDKVPKKRPKITRRGIWIRDQGICQYTGKKINPNEGNIDHVIPKSRGGATDWTNCVLAHKKVNAKKADRTPEEAGLKLIRQPSIPKELPVSFYLTNKYNIQEWELFLNSKS
;
A
#
# COMPACT_ATOMS: atom_id res chain seq x y z
N MET A 1 -2.30 -27.67 -4.86
CA MET A 1 -2.61 -26.35 -5.45
C MET A 1 -1.29 -25.72 -5.83
N SER A 2 -1.16 -25.23 -7.06
CA SER A 2 0.08 -24.68 -7.63
C SER A 2 0.54 -23.45 -6.83
N SER A 3 1.86 -23.32 -6.60
CA SER A 3 2.51 -22.14 -5.99
C SER A 3 2.18 -20.83 -6.72
N LEU A 4 1.77 -20.89 -7.98
CA LEU A 4 1.33 -19.75 -8.80
C LEU A 4 0.16 -18.95 -8.21
N ASN A 5 -0.65 -19.53 -7.32
CA ASN A 5 -1.82 -18.87 -6.74
C ASN A 5 -1.61 -18.41 -5.27
N ARG A 6 -0.49 -18.77 -4.63
CA ARG A 6 -0.23 -18.44 -3.22
C ARG A 6 0.79 -17.32 -3.06
N ASP A 7 1.75 -17.26 -3.97
CA ASP A 7 2.79 -16.24 -3.92
C ASP A 7 2.32 -14.93 -4.57
N THR A 8 2.95 -13.86 -4.19
CA THR A 8 2.69 -12.53 -4.73
C THR A 8 3.99 -11.87 -5.11
N VAL A 9 3.96 -11.03 -6.14
CA VAL A 9 5.12 -10.36 -6.72
C VAL A 9 4.92 -8.86 -6.66
N LEU A 10 5.87 -8.12 -6.09
CA LEU A 10 5.86 -6.67 -6.10
C LEU A 10 6.25 -6.17 -7.49
N VAL A 11 5.48 -5.21 -8.00
CA VAL A 11 5.75 -4.58 -9.29
C VAL A 11 6.27 -3.17 -9.05
N LEU A 12 7.46 -2.91 -9.54
CA LEU A 12 8.08 -1.59 -9.56
C LEU A 12 7.97 -0.97 -10.95
N ASN A 13 7.89 0.36 -11.01
CA ASN A 13 8.09 1.08 -12.26
C ASN A 13 9.59 1.16 -12.61
N LYS A 14 9.95 1.73 -13.78
CA LYS A 14 11.36 1.84 -14.21
C LYS A 14 12.23 2.69 -13.26
N ASN A 15 11.63 3.50 -12.40
CA ASN A 15 12.29 4.32 -11.38
C ASN A 15 12.31 3.63 -10.01
N TRP A 16 12.06 2.32 -9.95
CA TRP A 16 12.09 1.49 -8.75
C TRP A 16 11.04 1.86 -7.69
N GLN A 17 9.97 2.52 -8.09
CA GLN A 17 8.87 2.87 -7.21
C GLN A 17 7.80 1.77 -7.26
N ALA A 18 7.34 1.32 -6.09
CA ALA A 18 6.29 0.30 -5.99
C ALA A 18 4.96 0.83 -6.52
N ILE A 19 4.38 0.10 -7.48
CA ILE A 19 3.14 0.52 -8.16
C ILE A 19 2.02 -0.51 -8.12
N ASN A 20 2.33 -1.78 -7.91
CA ASN A 20 1.32 -2.84 -7.87
C ASN A 20 1.84 -4.09 -7.14
N ILE A 21 0.92 -5.00 -6.84
CA ILE A 21 1.20 -6.39 -6.46
C ILE A 21 0.51 -7.27 -7.50
N SER A 22 1.23 -8.24 -8.04
CA SER A 22 0.79 -9.11 -9.13
C SER A 22 0.87 -10.58 -8.74
N THR A 23 0.31 -11.45 -9.57
CA THR A 23 0.48 -12.90 -9.44
C THR A 23 1.82 -13.34 -10.04
N PRO A 24 2.38 -14.48 -9.61
CA PRO A 24 3.57 -15.05 -10.26
C PRO A 24 3.37 -15.32 -11.76
N ALA A 25 2.18 -15.75 -12.17
CA ALA A 25 1.88 -16.01 -13.56
C ALA A 25 1.97 -14.74 -14.42
N ASP A 26 1.36 -13.64 -13.95
CA ASP A 26 1.44 -12.35 -14.64
C ASP A 26 2.89 -11.82 -14.66
N ALA A 27 3.61 -11.93 -13.54
CA ALA A 27 4.99 -11.48 -13.45
C ALA A 27 5.91 -12.22 -14.45
N LEU A 28 5.84 -13.55 -14.48
CA LEU A 28 6.61 -14.36 -15.41
C LEU A 28 6.22 -14.08 -16.86
N SER A 29 4.92 -13.87 -17.14
CA SER A 29 4.45 -13.47 -18.47
C SER A 29 5.01 -12.13 -18.91
N MET A 30 5.04 -11.13 -18.02
CA MET A 30 5.64 -9.81 -18.31
C MET A 30 7.15 -9.93 -18.56
N MET A 31 7.87 -10.77 -17.82
CA MET A 31 9.29 -11.03 -18.04
C MET A 31 9.53 -11.74 -19.37
N TYR A 32 8.75 -12.78 -19.69
CA TYR A 32 8.83 -13.48 -20.98
C TYR A 32 8.59 -12.55 -22.18
N ALA A 33 7.64 -11.64 -22.04
CA ALA A 33 7.33 -10.62 -23.05
C ALA A 33 8.35 -9.46 -23.11
N ASN A 34 9.44 -9.50 -22.34
CA ASN A 34 10.44 -8.44 -22.20
C ASN A 34 9.86 -7.05 -21.82
N THR A 35 8.72 -7.02 -21.13
CA THR A 35 8.10 -5.81 -20.59
C THR A 35 8.52 -5.53 -19.15
N ALA A 36 9.08 -6.54 -18.47
CA ALA A 36 9.65 -6.44 -17.14
C ALA A 36 10.92 -7.26 -17.00
N THR A 37 11.76 -6.90 -16.02
CA THR A 37 12.92 -7.68 -15.54
C THR A 37 12.64 -8.20 -14.14
N GLY A 38 13.16 -9.37 -13.80
CA GLY A 38 13.15 -9.86 -12.43
C GLY A 38 14.26 -9.21 -11.62
N LEU A 39 14.01 -8.85 -10.37
CA LEU A 39 15.01 -8.30 -9.48
C LEU A 39 15.62 -9.42 -8.62
N ASP A 40 16.88 -9.76 -8.86
CA ASP A 40 17.64 -10.70 -8.04
C ASP A 40 18.31 -9.93 -6.89
N ILE A 41 17.93 -10.26 -5.66
CA ILE A 41 18.43 -9.58 -4.45
C ILE A 41 19.33 -10.56 -3.71
N ARG A 42 20.63 -10.27 -3.70
CA ARG A 42 21.68 -11.06 -3.07
C ARG A 42 22.13 -10.48 -1.73
N GLY A 43 21.75 -9.22 -1.48
CA GLY A 43 22.07 -8.48 -0.27
C GLY A 43 21.41 -7.10 -0.28
N LYS A 44 21.63 -6.30 0.75
CA LYS A 44 21.01 -4.96 0.86
C LYS A 44 21.45 -4.01 -0.27
N ASP A 45 22.68 -4.14 -0.73
CA ASP A 45 23.28 -3.26 -1.73
C ASP A 45 23.59 -4.00 -3.04
N ASP A 46 23.21 -5.28 -3.15
CA ASP A 46 23.43 -6.11 -4.33
C ASP A 46 22.08 -6.54 -4.93
N MET A 47 21.56 -5.69 -5.78
CA MET A 47 20.28 -5.86 -6.46
C MET A 47 20.48 -5.78 -7.97
N VAL A 48 20.27 -6.88 -8.67
CA VAL A 48 20.54 -6.99 -10.10
C VAL A 48 19.25 -7.25 -10.88
N PRO A 49 18.81 -6.32 -11.75
CA PRO A 49 17.72 -6.58 -12.69
C PRO A 49 18.17 -7.59 -13.75
N LEU A 50 17.46 -8.69 -13.88
CA LEU A 50 17.74 -9.76 -14.82
C LEU A 50 16.64 -9.87 -15.87
N THR A 51 17.04 -10.02 -17.12
CA THR A 51 16.12 -10.34 -18.22
C THR A 51 15.56 -11.75 -18.08
N TRP A 52 14.52 -12.08 -18.85
CA TRP A 52 13.96 -13.43 -18.86
C TRP A 52 15.01 -14.50 -19.15
N LYS A 53 15.90 -14.26 -20.14
CA LYS A 53 16.95 -15.23 -20.52
C LYS A 53 17.95 -15.49 -19.41
N GLU A 54 18.31 -14.46 -18.65
CA GLU A 54 19.20 -14.59 -17.49
C GLU A 54 18.48 -15.25 -16.31
N TRP A 55 17.20 -14.88 -16.08
CA TRP A 55 16.41 -15.37 -14.97
C TRP A 55 16.17 -16.88 -15.00
N ILE A 56 15.87 -17.44 -16.17
CA ILE A 56 15.62 -18.90 -16.31
C ILE A 56 16.86 -19.75 -16.07
N ASN A 57 18.06 -19.16 -16.12
CA ASN A 57 19.33 -19.82 -15.84
C ASN A 57 19.75 -19.72 -14.35
N LEU A 58 18.96 -19.02 -13.51
CA LEU A 58 19.23 -18.99 -12.08
C LEU A 58 18.99 -20.37 -11.45
N SER A 59 19.91 -20.76 -10.58
CA SER A 59 19.69 -21.94 -9.72
C SER A 59 18.60 -21.64 -8.69
N CYS A 60 17.71 -22.62 -8.49
CA CYS A 60 16.71 -22.55 -7.42
C CYS A 60 17.27 -23.20 -6.16
N SER A 61 17.23 -22.49 -5.04
CA SER A 61 17.49 -23.04 -3.71
C SER A 61 16.25 -23.69 -3.14
N ASP A 62 16.39 -24.47 -2.06
CA ASP A 62 15.25 -25.12 -1.38
C ASP A 62 14.28 -24.11 -0.74
N GLN A 63 14.74 -22.88 -0.51
CA GLN A 63 13.93 -21.79 0.06
C GLN A 63 13.17 -21.00 -1.01
N ASP A 64 13.50 -21.18 -2.29
CA ASP A 64 12.87 -20.46 -3.38
C ASP A 64 11.53 -21.06 -3.78
N SER A 65 10.54 -20.23 -4.00
CA SER A 65 9.33 -20.61 -4.72
C SER A 65 9.65 -20.76 -6.20
N PHE A 66 9.16 -21.81 -6.84
CA PHE A 66 9.42 -22.09 -8.25
C PHE A 66 8.22 -22.66 -9.00
N VAL A 67 8.25 -22.51 -10.30
CA VAL A 67 7.35 -23.18 -11.24
C VAL A 67 8.10 -24.33 -11.92
N LYS A 68 7.49 -25.50 -11.96
CA LYS A 68 8.01 -26.65 -12.75
C LYS A 68 7.65 -26.44 -14.22
N THR A 69 8.63 -26.53 -15.07
CA THR A 69 8.48 -26.50 -16.54
C THR A 69 9.05 -27.78 -17.14
N ILE A 70 8.84 -27.98 -18.43
CA ILE A 70 9.44 -29.13 -19.18
C ILE A 70 10.98 -29.05 -19.15
N GLN A 71 11.53 -27.84 -19.11
CA GLN A 71 12.99 -27.59 -19.14
C GLN A 71 13.60 -27.51 -17.73
N GLY A 72 12.82 -27.63 -16.65
CA GLY A 72 13.33 -27.55 -15.30
C GLY A 72 12.49 -26.65 -14.38
N LYS A 73 13.13 -26.15 -13.32
CA LYS A 73 12.49 -25.25 -12.35
C LYS A 73 12.81 -23.80 -12.71
N VAL A 74 11.80 -22.95 -12.74
CA VAL A 74 11.95 -21.49 -12.90
C VAL A 74 11.58 -20.82 -11.59
N LYS A 75 12.50 -20.08 -11.01
CA LYS A 75 12.33 -19.30 -9.78
C LYS A 75 11.22 -18.26 -9.95
N ILE A 76 10.32 -18.16 -8.97
CA ILE A 76 9.33 -17.07 -8.92
C ILE A 76 10.00 -15.82 -8.40
N PRO A 77 9.98 -14.70 -9.13
CA PRO A 77 10.56 -13.44 -8.65
C PRO A 77 9.76 -12.91 -7.47
N LYS A 78 10.42 -12.35 -6.47
CA LYS A 78 9.75 -11.61 -5.39
C LYS A 78 9.36 -10.20 -5.85
N ILE A 79 10.13 -9.65 -6.80
CA ILE A 79 9.99 -8.30 -7.31
C ILE A 79 10.29 -8.29 -8.81
N ILE A 80 9.50 -7.55 -9.57
CA ILE A 80 9.77 -7.24 -10.98
C ILE A 80 9.81 -5.73 -11.21
N ILE A 81 10.59 -5.29 -12.20
CA ILE A 81 10.71 -3.90 -12.61
C ILE A 81 10.19 -3.77 -14.05
N LEU A 82 9.23 -2.88 -14.27
CA LEU A 82 8.72 -2.58 -15.61
C LEU A 82 9.74 -1.80 -16.43
N CYS A 83 10.02 -2.24 -17.65
CA CYS A 83 11.08 -1.65 -18.48
C CYS A 83 10.75 -0.24 -18.99
N ARG A 84 9.47 0.05 -19.31
CA ARG A 84 9.08 1.28 -20.00
C ARG A 84 8.15 2.19 -19.20
N TYR A 85 7.56 1.70 -18.11
CA TYR A 85 6.57 2.43 -17.32
C TYR A 85 7.25 3.20 -16.19
N ASP A 86 7.13 4.53 -16.21
CA ASP A 86 7.77 5.45 -15.23
C ASP A 86 6.80 6.15 -14.28
N LYS A 87 5.49 6.01 -14.51
CA LYS A 87 4.48 6.70 -13.70
C LYS A 87 4.18 5.93 -12.42
N VAL A 88 3.78 6.65 -11.39
CA VAL A 88 3.10 6.07 -10.23
C VAL A 88 1.60 6.31 -10.42
N PRO A 89 0.79 5.26 -10.62
CA PRO A 89 -0.64 5.43 -10.78
C PRO A 89 -1.23 6.15 -9.58
N LYS A 90 -2.14 7.09 -9.85
CA LYS A 90 -2.92 7.76 -8.83
C LYS A 90 -4.28 7.09 -8.75
N LYS A 91 -4.71 6.75 -7.55
CA LYS A 91 -6.07 6.23 -7.31
C LYS A 91 -6.84 7.21 -6.45
N ARG A 92 -8.12 7.36 -6.77
CA ARG A 92 -9.05 8.01 -5.83
C ARG A 92 -9.08 7.18 -4.56
N PRO A 93 -8.75 7.77 -3.41
CA PRO A 93 -8.67 7.01 -2.18
C PRO A 93 -10.05 6.50 -1.78
N LYS A 94 -10.16 5.20 -1.53
CA LYS A 94 -11.28 4.69 -0.74
C LYS A 94 -11.14 5.23 0.67
N ILE A 95 -12.26 5.58 1.31
CA ILE A 95 -12.22 6.02 2.69
C ILE A 95 -11.75 4.87 3.57
N THR A 96 -10.66 5.11 4.25
CA THR A 96 -10.05 4.16 5.19
C THR A 96 -9.49 4.94 6.39
N ARG A 97 -9.31 4.27 7.53
CA ARG A 97 -8.66 4.87 8.70
C ARG A 97 -7.29 5.44 8.35
N ARG A 98 -6.48 4.71 7.58
CA ARG A 98 -5.16 5.16 7.12
C ARG A 98 -5.27 6.36 6.17
N GLY A 99 -6.25 6.36 5.26
CA GLY A 99 -6.48 7.48 4.35
C GLY A 99 -6.84 8.77 5.09
N ILE A 100 -7.74 8.70 6.07
CA ILE A 100 -8.10 9.85 6.92
C ILE A 100 -6.90 10.32 7.74
N TRP A 101 -6.11 9.37 8.29
CA TRP A 101 -4.88 9.69 9.03
C TRP A 101 -3.89 10.49 8.17
N ILE A 102 -3.67 10.06 6.93
CA ILE A 102 -2.75 10.73 5.99
C ILE A 102 -3.31 12.11 5.60
N ARG A 103 -4.60 12.22 5.26
CA ARG A 103 -5.25 13.49 4.91
C ARG A 103 -5.12 14.51 6.03
N ASP A 104 -5.36 14.08 7.25
CA ASP A 104 -5.38 14.93 8.44
C ASP A 104 -3.99 15.03 9.12
N GLN A 105 -2.95 14.43 8.50
CA GLN A 105 -1.54 14.53 8.92
C GLN A 105 -1.27 14.05 10.37
N GLY A 106 -2.08 13.12 10.86
CA GLY A 106 -2.00 12.65 12.25
C GLY A 106 -2.42 13.73 13.28
N ILE A 107 -3.19 14.75 12.86
CA ILE A 107 -3.61 15.87 13.71
C ILE A 107 -5.11 15.72 14.03
N CYS A 108 -5.45 15.86 15.31
CA CYS A 108 -6.85 15.93 15.75
C CYS A 108 -7.52 17.18 15.16
N GLN A 109 -8.59 16.98 14.38
CA GLN A 109 -9.25 18.09 13.67
C GLN A 109 -10.10 19.00 14.58
N TYR A 110 -10.24 18.65 15.86
CA TYR A 110 -10.89 19.51 16.87
C TYR A 110 -9.92 20.26 17.78
N THR A 111 -8.73 19.69 18.06
CA THR A 111 -7.79 20.28 19.01
C THR A 111 -6.53 20.84 18.38
N GLY A 112 -6.22 20.50 17.12
CA GLY A 112 -4.97 20.86 16.46
C GLY A 112 -3.73 20.13 16.97
N LYS A 113 -3.89 19.23 17.92
CA LYS A 113 -2.77 18.48 18.50
C LYS A 113 -2.45 17.24 17.68
N LYS A 114 -1.15 16.94 17.52
CA LYS A 114 -0.68 15.69 16.95
C LYS A 114 -1.10 14.53 17.85
N ILE A 115 -1.53 13.42 17.26
CA ILE A 115 -2.03 12.26 17.98
C ILE A 115 -1.18 11.05 17.63
N ASN A 116 -0.95 10.15 18.61
CA ASN A 116 -0.35 8.85 18.33
C ASN A 116 -1.37 7.91 17.66
N PRO A 117 -0.91 6.96 16.84
CA PRO A 117 -1.82 6.03 16.13
C PRO A 117 -2.80 5.30 17.03
N ASN A 118 -2.39 4.98 18.27
CA ASN A 118 -3.24 4.27 19.24
C ASN A 118 -4.27 5.16 19.93
N GLU A 119 -4.10 6.48 19.88
CA GLU A 119 -4.98 7.47 20.53
C GLU A 119 -5.99 8.10 19.55
N GLY A 120 -5.76 7.91 18.24
CA GLY A 120 -6.61 8.43 17.19
C GLY A 120 -7.83 7.55 16.92
N ASN A 121 -8.93 8.19 16.57
CA ASN A 121 -10.15 7.56 16.08
C ASN A 121 -10.71 8.34 14.89
N ILE A 122 -11.56 7.69 14.08
CA ILE A 122 -12.35 8.38 13.06
C ILE A 122 -13.63 8.85 13.73
N ASP A 123 -13.90 10.14 13.62
CA ASP A 123 -15.17 10.73 14.03
C ASP A 123 -16.01 11.13 12.82
N HIS A 124 -17.32 10.96 12.93
CA HIS A 124 -18.29 11.47 11.98
C HIS A 124 -18.72 12.88 12.42
N VAL A 125 -18.42 13.90 11.63
CA VAL A 125 -18.79 15.30 11.92
C VAL A 125 -20.29 15.38 12.20
N ILE A 126 -21.11 14.91 11.26
CA ILE A 126 -22.54 14.62 11.49
C ILE A 126 -22.60 13.16 11.94
N PRO A 127 -23.11 12.86 13.15
CA PRO A 127 -23.18 11.50 13.65
C PRO A 127 -23.97 10.55 12.76
N LYS A 128 -23.59 9.28 12.72
CA LYS A 128 -24.34 8.24 11.98
C LYS A 128 -25.79 8.14 12.43
N SER A 129 -26.04 8.26 13.71
CA SER A 129 -27.39 8.26 14.29
C SER A 129 -28.28 9.39 13.75
N ARG A 130 -27.67 10.43 13.17
CA ARG A 130 -28.34 11.59 12.58
C ARG A 130 -28.21 11.61 11.04
N GLY A 131 -27.96 10.47 10.42
CA GLY A 131 -27.88 10.33 8.97
C GLY A 131 -26.52 10.71 8.37
N GLY A 132 -25.47 10.92 9.17
CA GLY A 132 -24.13 11.22 8.69
C GLY A 132 -23.52 10.07 7.91
N ALA A 133 -23.10 10.33 6.67
CA ALA A 133 -22.46 9.34 5.80
C ALA A 133 -21.02 9.03 6.25
N THR A 134 -20.56 7.80 5.93
CA THR A 134 -19.14 7.45 6.08
C THR A 134 -18.42 7.79 4.79
N ASP A 135 -18.08 9.03 4.62
CA ASP A 135 -17.38 9.57 3.44
C ASP A 135 -16.30 10.59 3.83
N TRP A 136 -15.57 11.04 2.80
CA TRP A 136 -14.46 11.98 2.96
C TRP A 136 -14.88 13.37 3.45
N THR A 137 -16.13 13.75 3.25
CA THR A 137 -16.68 15.06 3.60
C THR A 137 -17.30 15.09 4.98
N ASN A 138 -17.49 13.91 5.59
CA ASN A 138 -18.08 13.79 6.92
C ASN A 138 -17.20 13.07 7.95
N CYS A 139 -16.04 12.50 7.57
CA CYS A 139 -15.17 11.79 8.50
C CYS A 139 -13.86 12.57 8.74
N VAL A 140 -13.45 12.70 10.00
CA VAL A 140 -12.21 13.38 10.41
C VAL A 140 -11.43 12.55 11.41
N LEU A 141 -10.12 12.83 11.52
CA LEU A 141 -9.29 12.27 12.58
C LEU A 141 -9.53 13.06 13.88
N ALA A 142 -9.87 12.35 14.94
CA ALA A 142 -10.06 12.93 16.26
C ALA A 142 -9.33 12.11 17.33
N HIS A 143 -8.90 12.75 18.41
CA HIS A 143 -8.43 12.07 19.60
C HIS A 143 -9.60 11.33 20.25
N LYS A 144 -9.40 10.07 20.69
CA LYS A 144 -10.43 9.21 21.29
C LYS A 144 -11.24 9.90 22.40
N LYS A 145 -10.56 10.62 23.31
CA LYS A 145 -11.23 11.36 24.41
C LYS A 145 -12.12 12.48 23.87
N VAL A 146 -11.71 13.19 22.82
CA VAL A 146 -12.50 14.27 22.22
C VAL A 146 -13.70 13.70 21.50
N ASN A 147 -13.51 12.60 20.74
CA ASN A 147 -14.60 11.89 20.07
C ASN A 147 -15.63 11.35 21.06
N ALA A 148 -15.18 10.73 22.15
CA ALA A 148 -16.06 10.26 23.21
C ALA A 148 -16.86 11.40 23.87
N LYS A 149 -16.22 12.58 24.10
CA LYS A 149 -16.91 13.76 24.63
C LYS A 149 -17.93 14.35 23.66
N LYS A 150 -17.65 14.30 22.34
CA LYS A 150 -18.57 14.76 21.31
C LYS A 150 -19.81 13.84 21.23
N ALA A 151 -19.61 12.52 21.34
CA ALA A 151 -20.66 11.50 21.25
C ALA A 151 -21.50 11.64 19.97
N ASP A 152 -22.82 11.60 20.10
CA ASP A 152 -23.80 11.71 19.00
C ASP A 152 -24.24 13.14 18.69
N ARG A 153 -23.46 14.12 19.11
CA ARG A 153 -23.69 15.55 18.86
C ARG A 153 -22.89 16.05 17.65
N THR A 154 -23.37 17.13 17.03
CA THR A 154 -22.54 17.86 16.06
C THR A 154 -21.38 18.57 16.78
N PRO A 155 -20.33 19.00 16.07
CA PRO A 155 -19.25 19.75 16.68
C PRO A 155 -19.76 21.01 17.43
N GLU A 156 -20.68 21.74 16.83
CA GLU A 156 -21.25 22.96 17.40
C GLU A 156 -21.99 22.67 18.71
N GLU A 157 -22.84 21.63 18.74
CA GLU A 157 -23.55 21.20 19.94
C GLU A 157 -22.62 20.70 21.05
N ALA A 158 -21.44 20.18 20.67
CA ALA A 158 -20.42 19.72 21.61
C ALA A 158 -19.46 20.83 22.05
N GLY A 159 -19.64 22.07 21.56
CA GLY A 159 -18.71 23.19 21.79
C GLY A 159 -17.35 22.98 21.14
N LEU A 160 -17.31 22.23 20.03
CA LEU A 160 -16.10 21.93 19.27
C LEU A 160 -16.11 22.69 17.94
N LYS A 161 -14.92 23.05 17.45
CA LYS A 161 -14.75 23.69 16.14
C LYS A 161 -13.79 22.85 15.29
N LEU A 162 -14.16 22.59 14.05
CA LEU A 162 -13.26 21.97 13.08
C LEU A 162 -12.17 22.97 12.66
N ILE A 163 -10.93 22.49 12.63
CA ILE A 163 -9.79 23.27 12.11
C ILE A 163 -9.91 23.43 10.60
N ARG A 164 -10.35 22.38 9.92
CA ARG A 164 -10.63 22.37 8.48
C ARG A 164 -11.91 21.59 8.21
N GLN A 165 -12.69 22.07 7.24
CA GLN A 165 -13.78 21.27 6.70
C GLN A 165 -13.21 20.03 6.02
N PRO A 166 -13.73 18.82 6.32
CA PRO A 166 -13.28 17.61 5.68
C PRO A 166 -13.61 17.64 4.19
N SER A 167 -12.65 17.26 3.38
CA SER A 167 -12.77 17.24 1.93
C SER A 167 -12.20 15.96 1.34
N ILE A 168 -12.59 15.64 0.11
CA ILE A 168 -12.05 14.52 -0.64
C ILE A 168 -10.57 14.83 -0.93
N PRO A 169 -9.62 13.99 -0.51
CA PRO A 169 -8.22 14.22 -0.82
C PRO A 169 -7.99 14.12 -2.32
N LYS A 170 -7.08 14.93 -2.84
CA LYS A 170 -6.57 14.76 -4.19
C LYS A 170 -6.04 13.35 -4.34
N GLU A 171 -6.05 12.81 -5.58
CA GLU A 171 -5.57 11.47 -5.88
C GLU A 171 -4.22 11.19 -5.23
N LEU A 172 -4.13 10.10 -4.47
CA LEU A 172 -2.89 9.68 -3.81
C LEU A 172 -2.15 8.66 -4.67
N PRO A 173 -0.81 8.68 -4.68
CA PRO A 173 -0.01 7.64 -5.31
C PRO A 173 -0.38 6.25 -4.79
N VAL A 174 -0.46 5.26 -5.67
CA VAL A 174 -0.80 3.87 -5.30
C VAL A 174 0.15 3.31 -4.26
N SER A 175 1.42 3.72 -4.26
CA SER A 175 2.44 3.33 -3.28
C SER A 175 2.02 3.55 -1.82
N PHE A 176 1.17 4.53 -1.52
CA PHE A 176 0.62 4.73 -0.17
C PHE A 176 -0.31 3.61 0.30
N TYR A 177 -0.89 2.85 -0.63
CA TYR A 177 -1.83 1.77 -0.32
C TYR A 177 -1.17 0.40 -0.33
N LEU A 178 0.03 0.29 -0.89
CA LEU A 178 0.78 -0.96 -0.92
C LEU A 178 1.37 -1.21 0.48
N THR A 179 1.07 -2.37 1.03
CA THR A 179 1.58 -2.81 2.34
C THR A 179 2.13 -4.21 2.21
N ASN A 180 3.22 -4.48 2.90
CA ASN A 180 3.81 -5.82 2.97
C ASN A 180 3.00 -6.73 3.92
N LYS A 181 1.80 -7.13 3.47
CA LYS A 181 0.91 -8.05 4.22
C LYS A 181 1.44 -9.48 4.28
N TYR A 182 2.36 -9.81 3.40
CA TYR A 182 2.87 -11.16 3.19
C TYR A 182 4.18 -11.39 3.91
N ASN A 183 4.72 -10.37 4.61
CA ASN A 183 6.00 -10.40 5.33
C ASN A 183 7.17 -10.85 4.46
N ILE A 184 7.19 -10.43 3.19
CA ILE A 184 8.28 -10.70 2.25
C ILE A 184 9.40 -9.70 2.56
N GLN A 185 10.55 -10.21 3.01
CA GLN A 185 11.67 -9.39 3.50
C GLN A 185 12.19 -8.43 2.42
N GLU A 186 12.31 -8.88 1.18
CA GLU A 186 12.79 -8.09 0.05
C GLU A 186 11.91 -6.87 -0.26
N TRP A 187 10.62 -6.93 0.11
CA TRP A 187 9.70 -5.83 -0.12
C TRP A 187 9.89 -4.65 0.84
N GLU A 188 10.55 -4.87 1.98
CA GLU A 188 10.83 -3.81 2.95
C GLU A 188 11.72 -2.72 2.41
N LEU A 189 12.52 -3.03 1.38
CA LEU A 189 13.38 -2.07 0.69
C LEU A 189 12.57 -1.05 -0.15
N PHE A 190 11.34 -1.40 -0.55
CA PHE A 190 10.53 -0.62 -1.50
C PHE A 190 9.18 -0.16 -0.93
N LEU A 191 8.75 -0.77 0.16
CA LEU A 191 7.52 -0.41 0.85
C LEU A 191 7.88 0.19 2.20
N ASN A 192 7.34 1.37 2.50
CA ASN A 192 7.52 1.98 3.80
C ASN A 192 7.08 0.99 4.88
N SER A 193 8.00 0.68 5.81
CA SER A 193 7.69 -0.06 7.03
C SER A 193 6.49 0.60 7.72
N LYS A 194 5.60 -0.21 8.24
CA LYS A 194 4.44 0.26 9.02
C LYS A 194 4.92 1.23 10.12
N SER A 195 4.65 2.52 9.94
CA SER A 195 4.57 3.47 11.06
C SER A 195 3.23 3.27 11.75
#